data_23a6a0044eb3ab2e497c61dd0834323c
#
_entry.id   23a6a0044eb3ab2e497c61dd0834323c
#
_cell.length_a   1.000
_cell.length_b   1.000
_cell.length_c   1.000
_cell.angle_alpha   90.00
_cell.angle_beta   90.00
_cell.angle_gamma   90.00
#
_symmetry.space_group_name_H-M   'P 1'
#
loop_
_entity.id
_entity.type
_entity.pdbx_description
1 polymer ?
#
loop_
_entity_poly.entity_id
_entity_poly.type
_entity_poly.pdbx_seq_one_letter_code
_entity_poly.pdbx_strand_id
1 'polypeptide(L)'
;MQKRFLGLLILPLLLLAVCSAQKPKVRQPAAAGGFYPADAKELARMVDDLLARAKPPELAEPPTALVVPHAGYMYSGGVAAHAYALLKGRKYERVVVISPSHVDAFGFAAIYDGDAYVTPLGTVPVDKAFAAKLARAGSGLQLSSRGHETRGERGEHALEVQLPFLQRVLGEFRLVPIVMGDQRYEACRALGTALAKTIQGSNTLIVASSDLSHYHRYEDAVRLDRRVLKAIEEWDYYTMARNFEQNIWEACGGGPIVAAMIAAERLGARQARVLKYANSGDVTGDRSQVVGYAAVAFVKATKAAAEGNGVAAADYSLGVEEQKELLWLARKSVETAVRERRLYEGPAPRWPALLEDRGAFVTLKKHGQLRGCIGYIFPMKPLYLTVRDVAAMAALRDTRFPPVTTAELDQLEYEISVLSPLRRVLSPDEIIVGKHGLVVKRGDQEGLLLPQVATEQHWDRRRFLEETCLKAGLPPDAWRDPETDIFRFTAFVFGEHKAVSAAPRSERPATRPASSRTPSNKPF
;
A
#
# COMPACT_ATOMS: atom_id res chain seq x y z
N MET A 1 91.93 34.22 18.85
CA MET A 1 90.98 33.58 17.91
C MET A 1 89.82 32.98 18.75
N GLN A 2 88.74 33.74 18.92
CA GLN A 2 87.55 33.31 19.71
C GLN A 2 86.44 32.92 18.72
N LYS A 3 86.05 31.64 18.76
CA LYS A 3 84.86 31.14 18.06
C LYS A 3 83.63 31.37 18.93
N ARG A 4 82.71 32.23 18.45
CA ARG A 4 81.40 32.42 19.06
C ARG A 4 80.44 31.31 18.51
N PHE A 5 79.92 30.47 19.39
CA PHE A 5 78.82 29.57 19.11
C PHE A 5 77.51 30.35 19.26
N LEU A 6 76.73 30.40 18.19
CA LEU A 6 75.35 30.95 18.15
C LEU A 6 74.40 29.78 18.36
N GLY A 7 73.83 29.68 19.54
CA GLY A 7 72.81 28.69 19.88
C GLY A 7 71.44 29.13 19.29
N LEU A 8 70.94 28.32 18.36
CA LEU A 8 69.61 28.49 17.79
C LEU A 8 68.57 27.86 18.72
N LEU A 9 67.77 28.70 19.43
CA LEU A 9 66.65 28.24 20.22
C LEU A 9 65.47 27.91 19.27
N ILE A 10 65.19 26.61 19.06
CA ILE A 10 63.98 26.13 18.39
C ILE A 10 62.87 26.08 19.43
N LEU A 11 61.95 27.05 19.34
CA LEU A 11 60.71 27.07 20.12
C LEU A 11 59.69 26.13 19.47
N PRO A 12 59.16 25.09 20.14
CA PRO A 12 58.12 24.25 19.55
C PRO A 12 56.79 25.03 19.52
N LEU A 13 56.30 25.31 18.32
CA LEU A 13 54.98 25.88 18.10
C LEU A 13 53.94 24.76 18.41
N LEU A 14 53.32 24.79 19.59
CA LEU A 14 52.16 23.97 19.91
C LEU A 14 50.97 24.50 19.08
N LEU A 15 50.63 23.83 17.97
CA LEU A 15 49.40 24.03 17.28
C LEU A 15 48.26 23.44 18.16
N LEU A 16 47.61 24.30 18.96
CA LEU A 16 46.32 24.05 19.57
C LEU A 16 45.28 23.96 18.45
N ALA A 17 44.96 22.72 18.01
CA ALA A 17 43.80 22.47 17.19
C ALA A 17 42.54 22.83 18.01
N VAL A 18 42.06 24.06 17.85
CA VAL A 18 40.75 24.45 18.35
C VAL A 18 39.72 23.65 17.55
N CYS A 19 39.29 22.54 18.12
CA CYS A 19 38.13 21.81 17.62
C CYS A 19 36.91 22.69 17.85
N SER A 20 36.56 23.52 16.86
CA SER A 20 35.33 24.31 16.88
C SER A 20 34.17 23.34 16.94
N ALA A 21 33.61 23.11 18.11
CA ALA A 21 32.41 22.32 18.28
C ALA A 21 31.28 23.02 17.51
N GLN A 22 30.91 22.42 16.37
CA GLN A 22 29.82 22.92 15.54
C GLN A 22 28.54 22.89 16.39
N LYS A 23 27.81 24.02 16.45
CA LYS A 23 26.55 24.05 17.21
C LYS A 23 25.60 22.97 16.69
N PRO A 24 24.92 22.25 17.60
CA PRO A 24 23.97 21.21 17.20
C PRO A 24 22.92 21.77 16.22
N LYS A 25 22.71 21.06 15.12
CA LYS A 25 21.68 21.38 14.13
C LYS A 25 20.35 20.78 14.59
N VAL A 26 19.53 21.58 15.26
CA VAL A 26 18.28 21.15 15.90
C VAL A 26 17.09 21.78 15.21
N ARG A 27 16.12 20.95 14.77
CA ARG A 27 14.87 21.41 14.18
C ARG A 27 13.90 21.85 15.28
N GLN A 28 13.51 23.10 15.23
CA GLN A 28 12.54 23.69 16.15
C GLN A 28 11.10 23.30 15.75
N PRO A 29 10.13 23.29 16.70
CA PRO A 29 8.75 22.95 16.39
C PRO A 29 8.12 24.02 15.47
N ALA A 30 7.44 23.54 14.41
CA ALA A 30 6.71 24.39 13.45
C ALA A 30 5.19 24.17 13.53
N ALA A 31 4.74 23.07 14.10
CA ALA A 31 3.33 22.70 14.24
C ALA A 31 2.73 23.12 15.60
N ALA A 32 3.56 23.49 16.57
CA ALA A 32 3.13 23.87 17.92
C ALA A 32 2.24 25.13 17.90
N GLY A 33 1.10 25.10 18.61
CA GLY A 33 0.11 26.18 18.62
C GLY A 33 -0.90 26.14 17.46
N GLY A 34 -0.59 25.42 16.38
CA GLY A 34 -1.49 25.26 15.23
C GLY A 34 -2.11 23.86 15.11
N PHE A 35 -1.27 22.83 15.14
CA PHE A 35 -1.70 21.43 15.01
C PHE A 35 -1.91 20.74 16.36
N TYR A 36 -1.18 21.19 17.38
CA TYR A 36 -1.26 20.72 18.77
C TYR A 36 -0.88 21.84 19.73
N PRO A 37 -1.24 21.78 21.04
CA PRO A 37 -0.93 22.81 22.01
C PRO A 37 0.57 23.13 22.11
N ALA A 38 0.93 24.42 22.18
CA ALA A 38 2.31 24.86 22.40
C ALA A 38 2.77 24.68 23.86
N ASP A 39 1.84 24.69 24.83
CA ASP A 39 2.16 24.42 26.22
C ASP A 39 2.40 22.92 26.46
N ALA A 40 3.52 22.59 27.07
CA ALA A 40 3.93 21.20 27.29
C ALA A 40 2.96 20.40 28.17
N LYS A 41 2.36 21.03 29.19
CA LYS A 41 1.43 20.34 30.11
C LYS A 41 0.08 20.09 29.43
N GLU A 42 -0.39 21.07 28.67
CA GLU A 42 -1.63 20.94 27.90
C GLU A 42 -1.47 19.87 26.83
N LEU A 43 -0.37 19.87 26.09
CA LEU A 43 -0.06 18.86 25.07
C LEU A 43 0.02 17.45 25.67
N ALA A 44 0.75 17.29 26.79
CA ALA A 44 0.86 16.00 27.46
C ALA A 44 -0.52 15.46 27.88
N ARG A 45 -1.35 16.32 28.48
CA ARG A 45 -2.71 15.95 28.90
C ARG A 45 -3.58 15.57 27.71
N MET A 46 -3.56 16.38 26.62
CA MET A 46 -4.32 16.08 25.40
C MET A 46 -3.95 14.73 24.82
N VAL A 47 -2.66 14.43 24.68
CA VAL A 47 -2.18 13.14 24.14
C VAL A 47 -2.58 11.98 25.05
N ASP A 48 -2.40 12.13 26.37
CA ASP A 48 -2.77 11.09 27.33
C ASP A 48 -4.28 10.80 27.31
N ASP A 49 -5.11 11.83 27.22
CA ASP A 49 -6.58 11.71 27.12
C ASP A 49 -7.00 10.99 25.82
N LEU A 50 -6.35 11.32 24.68
CA LEU A 50 -6.59 10.66 23.41
C LEU A 50 -6.20 9.18 23.48
N LEU A 51 -5.03 8.87 24.04
CA LEU A 51 -4.54 7.50 24.22
C LEU A 51 -5.41 6.68 25.18
N ALA A 52 -5.99 7.31 26.23
CA ALA A 52 -6.87 6.64 27.18
C ALA A 52 -8.23 6.26 26.57
N ARG A 53 -8.72 7.08 25.63
CA ARG A 53 -9.98 6.83 24.92
C ARG A 53 -9.85 5.83 23.79
N ALA A 54 -8.65 5.67 23.24
CA ALA A 54 -8.40 4.74 22.15
C ALA A 54 -8.52 3.29 22.64
N LYS A 55 -9.29 2.47 21.88
CA LYS A 55 -9.49 1.05 22.15
C LYS A 55 -9.12 0.24 20.90
N PRO A 56 -7.83 0.16 20.55
CA PRO A 56 -7.42 -0.67 19.44
C PRO A 56 -7.64 -2.16 19.74
N PRO A 57 -7.82 -3.01 18.72
CA PRO A 57 -7.83 -4.46 18.92
C PRO A 57 -6.48 -4.92 19.47
N GLU A 58 -6.50 -5.99 20.27
CA GLU A 58 -5.26 -6.61 20.72
C GLU A 58 -4.52 -7.26 19.54
N LEU A 59 -3.21 -7.03 19.46
CA LEU A 59 -2.35 -7.63 18.46
C LEU A 59 -1.40 -8.65 19.12
N ALA A 60 -1.41 -9.87 18.59
CA ALA A 60 -0.53 -10.94 19.07
C ALA A 60 0.96 -10.62 18.85
N GLU A 61 1.29 -9.92 17.76
CA GLU A 61 2.65 -9.51 17.40
C GLU A 61 2.79 -7.98 17.44
N PRO A 62 3.98 -7.47 17.80
CA PRO A 62 4.23 -6.04 17.74
C PRO A 62 4.16 -5.53 16.30
N PRO A 63 3.63 -4.31 16.07
CA PRO A 63 3.60 -3.75 14.73
C PRO A 63 5.02 -3.51 14.19
N THR A 64 5.25 -3.91 12.95
CA THR A 64 6.46 -3.62 12.18
C THR A 64 6.40 -2.19 11.63
N ALA A 65 5.18 -1.78 11.19
CA ALA A 65 4.94 -0.41 10.75
C ALA A 65 3.52 0.02 11.07
N LEU A 66 3.30 1.35 11.08
CA LEU A 66 2.03 2.02 11.29
C LEU A 66 1.77 3.01 10.15
N VAL A 67 0.48 3.22 9.82
CA VAL A 67 0.01 4.40 9.09
C VAL A 67 -0.77 5.26 10.06
N VAL A 68 -0.48 6.57 10.11
CA VAL A 68 -1.05 7.48 11.09
C VAL A 68 -1.33 8.84 10.42
N PRO A 69 -2.49 9.47 10.67
CA PRO A 69 -2.82 10.77 10.10
C PRO A 69 -2.01 11.91 10.75
N HIS A 70 -1.97 13.07 10.07
CA HIS A 70 -1.18 14.22 10.51
C HIS A 70 -1.93 15.57 10.50
N ALA A 71 -3.24 15.58 10.37
CA ALA A 71 -4.02 16.78 10.63
C ALA A 71 -3.91 17.22 12.09
N GLY A 72 -4.42 18.41 12.43
CA GLY A 72 -4.44 18.92 13.80
C GLY A 72 -5.10 17.91 14.76
N TYR A 73 -4.57 17.81 15.97
CA TYR A 73 -4.99 16.81 16.97
C TYR A 73 -6.47 16.85 17.30
N MET A 74 -7.11 18.00 17.21
CA MET A 74 -8.55 18.13 17.40
C MET A 74 -9.34 17.34 16.35
N TYR A 75 -8.80 17.13 15.15
CA TYR A 75 -9.47 16.41 14.07
C TYR A 75 -9.02 14.95 13.98
N SER A 76 -7.72 14.71 13.89
CA SER A 76 -7.15 13.40 13.59
C SER A 76 -6.55 12.68 14.80
N GLY A 77 -6.31 13.38 15.91
CA GLY A 77 -5.65 12.82 17.10
C GLY A 77 -6.34 11.59 17.68
N GLY A 78 -7.68 11.58 17.66
CA GLY A 78 -8.47 10.42 18.10
C GLY A 78 -8.25 9.18 17.23
N VAL A 79 -8.03 9.35 15.92
CA VAL A 79 -7.67 8.26 15.00
C VAL A 79 -6.22 7.82 15.23
N ALA A 80 -5.28 8.77 15.27
CA ALA A 80 -3.87 8.52 15.52
C ALA A 80 -3.63 7.73 16.82
N ALA A 81 -4.37 8.07 17.87
CA ALA A 81 -4.28 7.40 19.17
C ALA A 81 -4.52 5.89 19.10
N HIS A 82 -5.36 5.38 18.17
CA HIS A 82 -5.58 3.94 18.01
C HIS A 82 -4.32 3.19 17.56
N ALA A 83 -3.50 3.81 16.70
CA ALA A 83 -2.22 3.23 16.30
C ALA A 83 -1.20 3.30 17.45
N TYR A 84 -1.07 4.45 18.08
CA TYR A 84 -0.09 4.66 19.14
C TYR A 84 -0.39 3.91 20.43
N ALA A 85 -1.65 3.70 20.78
CA ALA A 85 -2.04 2.89 21.93
C ALA A 85 -1.54 1.43 21.86
N LEU A 86 -1.33 0.89 20.64
CA LEU A 86 -0.71 -0.43 20.44
C LEU A 86 0.75 -0.50 20.92
N LEU A 87 1.43 0.63 21.03
CA LEU A 87 2.82 0.71 21.45
C LEU A 87 2.98 0.75 22.97
N LYS A 88 1.90 0.91 23.73
CA LYS A 88 1.94 1.02 25.17
C LYS A 88 2.57 -0.21 25.81
N GLY A 89 3.60 0.00 26.64
CA GLY A 89 4.35 -1.08 27.27
C GLY A 89 5.35 -1.80 26.33
N ARG A 90 5.46 -1.41 25.07
CA ARG A 90 6.45 -1.92 24.10
C ARG A 90 7.69 -1.02 24.09
N LYS A 91 8.81 -1.59 23.67
CA LYS A 91 10.06 -0.83 23.51
C LYS A 91 10.53 -0.91 22.07
N TYR A 92 10.87 0.23 21.51
CA TYR A 92 11.54 0.36 20.22
C TYR A 92 12.77 1.25 20.43
N GLU A 93 13.94 0.78 20.01
CA GLU A 93 15.18 1.56 20.12
C GLU A 93 15.19 2.72 19.12
N ARG A 94 14.53 2.51 18.00
CA ARG A 94 14.48 3.44 16.88
C ARG A 94 13.08 3.54 16.29
N VAL A 95 12.72 4.76 15.88
CA VAL A 95 11.51 5.02 15.10
C VAL A 95 11.90 5.73 13.81
N VAL A 96 11.57 5.13 12.67
CA VAL A 96 11.63 5.78 11.36
C VAL A 96 10.28 6.41 11.10
N VAL A 97 10.22 7.73 10.91
CA VAL A 97 8.99 8.43 10.52
C VAL A 97 9.15 8.91 9.09
N ILE A 98 8.25 8.49 8.22
CA ILE A 98 8.22 8.86 6.79
C ILE A 98 7.01 9.74 6.56
N SER A 99 7.19 10.93 6.02
CA SER A 99 6.13 11.88 5.69
C SER A 99 6.21 12.40 4.26
N PRO A 100 5.13 12.92 3.71
CA PRO A 100 5.19 13.72 2.48
C PRO A 100 5.86 15.07 2.76
N SER A 101 6.17 15.82 1.71
CA SER A 101 6.52 17.23 1.76
C SER A 101 5.34 18.09 1.33
N HIS A 102 4.88 19.02 2.20
CA HIS A 102 3.82 19.98 1.90
C HIS A 102 4.36 21.36 1.51
N VAL A 103 5.61 21.64 1.83
CA VAL A 103 6.18 23.00 1.72
C VAL A 103 7.29 23.14 0.69
N ASP A 104 7.86 22.01 0.21
CA ASP A 104 8.96 22.03 -0.75
C ASP A 104 8.81 20.90 -1.76
N ALA A 105 9.15 21.13 -3.03
CA ALA A 105 9.14 20.16 -4.11
C ALA A 105 10.56 19.74 -4.48
N PHE A 106 10.87 18.45 -4.36
CA PHE A 106 12.18 17.89 -4.70
C PHE A 106 12.06 16.40 -5.11
N GLY A 107 13.03 15.92 -5.88
CA GLY A 107 12.96 14.61 -6.53
C GLY A 107 13.66 13.48 -5.77
N PHE A 108 13.65 13.46 -4.43
CA PHE A 108 14.32 12.44 -3.62
C PHE A 108 13.64 12.26 -2.24
N ALA A 109 14.08 11.28 -1.45
CA ALA A 109 13.71 11.16 -0.05
C ALA A 109 14.80 11.81 0.82
N ALA A 110 14.44 12.88 1.52
CA ALA A 110 15.33 13.63 2.40
C ALA A 110 15.38 12.99 3.78
N ILE A 111 16.51 12.41 4.14
CA ILE A 111 16.79 11.92 5.49
C ILE A 111 17.44 13.06 6.24
N TYR A 112 16.86 13.48 7.36
CA TYR A 112 17.36 14.66 8.08
C TYR A 112 18.82 14.50 8.52
N ASP A 113 19.64 15.48 8.17
CA ASP A 113 21.08 15.52 8.45
C ASP A 113 21.44 16.23 9.77
N GLY A 114 20.43 16.69 10.53
CA GLY A 114 20.61 17.34 11.83
C GLY A 114 20.73 16.38 13.01
N ASP A 115 20.78 16.97 14.22
CA ASP A 115 21.07 16.24 15.46
C ASP A 115 19.80 15.85 16.23
N ALA A 116 18.73 16.63 16.11
CA ALA A 116 17.50 16.42 16.86
C ALA A 116 16.29 17.15 16.27
N TYR A 117 15.09 16.70 16.66
CA TYR A 117 13.83 17.43 16.58
C TYR A 117 13.40 17.87 17.99
N VAL A 118 12.79 19.03 18.10
CA VAL A 118 12.22 19.55 19.35
C VAL A 118 10.71 19.59 19.24
N THR A 119 10.04 19.21 20.32
CA THR A 119 8.60 19.43 20.55
C THR A 119 8.44 20.13 21.90
N PRO A 120 7.27 20.64 22.26
CA PRO A 120 7.04 21.14 23.63
C PRO A 120 7.30 20.11 24.73
N LEU A 121 7.24 18.79 24.41
CA LEU A 121 7.52 17.70 25.35
C LEU A 121 9.02 17.38 25.49
N GLY A 122 9.89 18.04 24.73
CA GLY A 122 11.34 17.86 24.80
C GLY A 122 12.00 17.48 23.48
N THR A 123 13.28 17.17 23.57
CA THR A 123 14.14 16.88 22.43
C THR A 123 14.14 15.40 22.08
N VAL A 124 13.97 15.08 20.80
CA VAL A 124 14.06 13.74 20.25
C VAL A 124 15.35 13.62 19.43
N PRO A 125 16.35 12.85 19.86
CA PRO A 125 17.64 12.74 19.19
C PRO A 125 17.52 11.95 17.88
N VAL A 126 18.23 12.40 16.84
CA VAL A 126 18.32 11.72 15.54
C VAL A 126 19.39 10.63 15.59
N ASP A 127 19.08 9.47 15.03
CA ASP A 127 20.08 8.40 14.81
C ASP A 127 20.90 8.70 13.55
N LYS A 128 21.90 9.55 13.69
CA LYS A 128 22.77 9.99 12.58
C LYS A 128 23.53 8.83 11.91
N ALA A 129 23.94 7.84 12.70
CA ALA A 129 24.66 6.68 12.17
C ALA A 129 23.76 5.83 11.27
N PHE A 130 22.54 5.58 11.73
CA PHE A 130 21.53 4.89 10.91
C PHE A 130 21.12 5.72 9.70
N ALA A 131 20.86 7.03 9.85
CA ALA A 131 20.54 7.94 8.76
C ALA A 131 21.60 7.91 7.65
N ALA A 132 22.88 7.99 8.03
CA ALA A 132 24.00 7.90 7.08
C ALA A 132 24.11 6.52 6.40
N LYS A 133 23.84 5.43 7.12
CA LYS A 133 23.79 4.08 6.55
C LYS A 133 22.65 3.95 5.55
N LEU A 134 21.47 4.45 5.89
CA LEU A 134 20.28 4.41 5.04
C LEU A 134 20.47 5.22 3.75
N ALA A 135 21.03 6.42 3.83
CA ALA A 135 21.30 7.27 2.66
C ALA A 135 22.21 6.60 1.63
N ARG A 136 23.08 5.67 2.06
CA ARG A 136 23.96 4.88 1.16
C ARG A 136 23.34 3.58 0.67
N ALA A 137 22.16 3.18 1.21
CA ALA A 137 21.57 1.88 0.95
C ALA A 137 20.69 1.82 -0.31
N GLY A 138 20.34 2.95 -0.89
CA GLY A 138 19.47 3.03 -2.08
C GLY A 138 19.66 4.30 -2.87
N SER A 139 19.25 4.28 -4.14
CA SER A 139 19.22 5.47 -5.00
C SER A 139 18.09 6.42 -4.57
N GLY A 140 18.24 7.71 -4.84
CA GLY A 140 17.22 8.71 -4.50
C GLY A 140 17.06 8.98 -3.00
N LEU A 141 17.98 8.50 -2.13
CA LEU A 141 18.02 8.77 -0.70
C LEU A 141 19.17 9.72 -0.40
N GLN A 142 18.91 10.84 0.28
CA GLN A 142 19.93 11.85 0.56
C GLN A 142 19.86 12.33 2.00
N LEU A 143 21.02 12.56 2.63
CA LEU A 143 21.11 13.35 3.84
C LEU A 143 20.85 14.81 3.47
N SER A 144 19.76 15.37 3.97
CA SER A 144 19.32 16.72 3.59
C SER A 144 18.37 17.30 4.62
N SER A 145 18.35 18.64 4.73
CA SER A 145 17.31 19.37 5.49
C SER A 145 16.11 19.76 4.64
N ARG A 146 16.10 19.48 3.33
CA ARG A 146 14.94 19.82 2.49
C ARG A 146 13.70 19.09 2.97
N GLY A 147 12.57 19.80 3.01
CA GLY A 147 11.33 19.27 3.55
C GLY A 147 11.27 19.19 5.08
N HIS A 148 12.39 19.40 5.79
CA HIS A 148 12.44 19.47 7.26
C HIS A 148 12.49 20.91 7.80
N GLU A 149 12.48 21.87 6.92
CA GLU A 149 12.66 23.28 7.28
C GLU A 149 11.42 23.85 7.96
N THR A 150 11.66 24.83 8.87
CA THR A 150 10.62 25.53 9.62
C THR A 150 10.43 26.97 9.13
N ARG A 151 10.97 27.30 7.94
CA ARG A 151 10.97 28.67 7.42
C ARG A 151 9.60 29.02 6.83
N GLY A 152 9.12 30.25 7.13
CA GLY A 152 7.85 30.77 6.65
C GLY A 152 6.69 30.52 7.61
N GLU A 153 5.50 31.01 7.26
CA GLU A 153 4.28 30.92 8.07
C GLU A 153 3.73 29.50 8.21
N ARG A 154 4.21 28.56 7.39
CA ARG A 154 3.79 27.14 7.38
C ARG A 154 5.01 26.24 7.24
N GLY A 155 5.64 25.92 8.36
CA GLY A 155 6.66 24.87 8.39
C GLY A 155 6.07 23.47 8.11
N GLU A 156 6.92 22.54 7.66
CA GLU A 156 6.47 21.14 7.46
C GLU A 156 6.02 20.52 8.79
N HIS A 157 4.80 20.03 8.83
CA HIS A 157 4.15 19.55 10.05
C HIS A 157 4.00 18.02 10.10
N ALA A 158 3.87 17.37 8.93
CA ALA A 158 3.41 15.99 8.82
C ALA A 158 4.27 14.98 9.60
N LEU A 159 5.58 15.20 9.70
CA LEU A 159 6.46 14.38 10.51
C LEU A 159 6.41 14.78 11.99
N GLU A 160 6.44 16.08 12.26
CA GLU A 160 6.53 16.62 13.61
C GLU A 160 5.35 16.22 14.49
N VAL A 161 4.12 16.23 13.96
CA VAL A 161 2.90 15.89 14.70
C VAL A 161 2.86 14.45 15.19
N GLN A 162 3.72 13.57 14.68
CA GLN A 162 3.84 12.19 15.15
C GLN A 162 4.64 12.10 16.46
N LEU A 163 5.54 13.05 16.71
CA LEU A 163 6.52 12.95 17.80
C LEU A 163 5.90 13.04 19.21
N PRO A 164 4.93 13.92 19.51
CA PRO A 164 4.34 13.97 20.85
C PRO A 164 3.69 12.67 21.28
N PHE A 165 2.98 11.96 20.37
CA PHE A 165 2.43 10.63 20.66
C PHE A 165 3.55 9.63 20.95
N LEU A 166 4.58 9.58 20.12
CA LEU A 166 5.73 8.68 20.29
C LEU A 166 6.45 8.93 21.62
N GLN A 167 6.68 10.21 21.98
CA GLN A 167 7.29 10.58 23.25
C GLN A 167 6.46 10.10 24.46
N ARG A 168 5.11 10.19 24.38
CA ARG A 168 4.22 9.74 25.47
C ARG A 168 4.14 8.24 25.62
N VAL A 169 4.19 7.47 24.52
CA VAL A 169 4.01 6.00 24.58
C VAL A 169 5.31 5.22 24.70
N LEU A 170 6.42 5.71 24.13
CA LEU A 170 7.71 5.01 24.10
C LEU A 170 8.72 5.59 25.12
N GLY A 171 8.59 6.87 25.49
CA GLY A 171 9.60 7.59 26.24
C GLY A 171 10.82 7.89 25.38
N GLU A 172 11.96 7.25 25.69
CA GLU A 172 13.22 7.45 24.96
C GLU A 172 13.31 6.53 23.73
N PHE A 173 13.64 7.14 22.59
CA PHE A 173 13.94 6.44 21.32
C PHE A 173 14.84 7.33 20.46
N ARG A 174 15.47 6.75 19.43
CA ARG A 174 16.20 7.48 18.40
C ARG A 174 15.32 7.66 17.16
N LEU A 175 15.26 8.87 16.62
CA LEU A 175 14.45 9.20 15.46
C LEU A 175 15.27 9.07 14.16
N VAL A 176 14.65 8.55 13.12
CA VAL A 176 15.12 8.66 11.73
C VAL A 176 14.04 9.38 10.93
N PRO A 177 14.14 10.70 10.80
CA PRO A 177 13.11 11.50 10.11
C PRO A 177 13.38 11.52 8.61
N ILE A 178 12.34 11.19 7.81
CA ILE A 178 12.39 11.12 6.36
C ILE A 178 11.21 11.89 5.77
N VAL A 179 11.50 12.84 4.87
CA VAL A 179 10.50 13.56 4.09
C VAL A 179 10.65 13.16 2.63
N MET A 180 9.56 12.66 2.02
CA MET A 180 9.54 12.27 0.61
C MET A 180 9.08 13.43 -0.26
N GLY A 181 9.97 13.94 -1.12
CA GLY A 181 9.63 14.90 -2.17
C GLY A 181 9.16 14.21 -3.46
N ASP A 182 9.67 13.01 -3.73
CA ASP A 182 9.21 12.12 -4.81
C ASP A 182 8.43 10.95 -4.21
N GLN A 183 7.16 10.80 -4.61
CA GLN A 183 6.27 9.76 -4.13
C GLN A 183 5.91 8.74 -5.23
N ARG A 184 6.60 8.74 -6.38
CA ARG A 184 6.40 7.73 -7.42
C ARG A 184 6.83 6.35 -6.94
N TYR A 185 6.29 5.31 -7.59
CA TYR A 185 6.55 3.91 -7.20
C TYR A 185 8.04 3.59 -7.04
N GLU A 186 8.88 4.03 -7.98
CA GLU A 186 10.33 3.75 -7.94
C GLU A 186 11.01 4.37 -6.72
N ALA A 187 10.62 5.58 -6.32
CA ALA A 187 11.13 6.22 -5.10
C ALA A 187 10.64 5.49 -3.84
N CYS A 188 9.37 5.09 -3.80
CA CYS A 188 8.80 4.29 -2.72
C CYS A 188 9.50 2.93 -2.58
N ARG A 189 9.75 2.27 -3.73
CA ARG A 189 10.44 1.00 -3.81
C ARG A 189 11.88 1.08 -3.32
N ALA A 190 12.61 2.10 -3.77
CA ALA A 190 13.99 2.35 -3.35
C ALA A 190 14.08 2.57 -1.84
N LEU A 191 13.23 3.47 -1.29
CA LEU A 191 13.19 3.74 0.14
C LEU A 191 12.78 2.51 0.95
N GLY A 192 11.69 1.82 0.58
CA GLY A 192 11.19 0.64 1.29
C GLY A 192 12.19 -0.51 1.31
N THR A 193 12.89 -0.74 0.18
CA THR A 193 13.94 -1.77 0.07
C THR A 193 15.17 -1.41 0.93
N ALA A 194 15.61 -0.16 0.86
CA ALA A 194 16.75 0.32 1.66
C ALA A 194 16.46 0.26 3.16
N LEU A 195 15.24 0.64 3.58
CA LEU A 195 14.78 0.53 4.97
C LEU A 195 14.82 -0.91 5.45
N ALA A 196 14.22 -1.85 4.72
CA ALA A 196 14.22 -3.26 5.11
C ALA A 196 15.63 -3.80 5.29
N LYS A 197 16.54 -3.52 4.34
CA LYS A 197 17.95 -3.92 4.40
C LYS A 197 18.69 -3.31 5.60
N THR A 198 18.39 -2.03 5.93
CA THR A 198 19.10 -1.30 6.98
C THR A 198 18.60 -1.65 8.38
N ILE A 199 17.29 -1.92 8.51
CA ILE A 199 16.58 -2.27 9.77
C ILE A 199 16.84 -3.71 10.19
N GLN A 200 17.13 -4.61 9.25
CA GLN A 200 17.27 -6.05 9.54
C GLN A 200 18.10 -6.31 10.81
N GLY A 201 17.54 -7.06 11.76
CA GLY A 201 18.17 -7.38 13.04
C GLY A 201 18.11 -6.30 14.11
N SER A 202 17.41 -5.18 13.89
CA SER A 202 17.24 -4.10 14.87
C SER A 202 15.77 -3.92 15.30
N ASN A 203 15.57 -3.47 16.55
CA ASN A 203 14.25 -3.18 17.09
C ASN A 203 13.79 -1.79 16.66
N THR A 204 13.25 -1.71 15.45
CA THR A 204 12.86 -0.46 14.79
C THR A 204 11.40 -0.48 14.37
N LEU A 205 10.66 0.58 14.70
CA LEU A 205 9.30 0.84 14.22
C LEU A 205 9.36 1.77 13.00
N ILE A 206 8.52 1.52 11.99
CA ILE A 206 8.28 2.43 10.87
C ILE A 206 6.93 3.11 11.08
N VAL A 207 6.84 4.43 10.89
CA VAL A 207 5.60 5.20 10.92
C VAL A 207 5.46 5.95 9.60
N ALA A 208 4.45 5.61 8.82
CA ALA A 208 4.04 6.37 7.63
C ALA A 208 2.99 7.40 8.01
N SER A 209 3.29 8.66 7.77
CA SER A 209 2.44 9.80 8.09
C SER A 209 1.60 10.18 6.87
N SER A 210 0.28 10.05 6.94
CA SER A 210 -0.62 10.35 5.84
C SER A 210 -2.06 10.60 6.28
N ASP A 211 -2.65 11.68 5.81
CA ASP A 211 -4.09 11.80 5.70
C ASP A 211 -4.56 11.16 4.38
N LEU A 212 -5.87 10.89 4.24
CA LEU A 212 -6.47 10.29 3.05
C LEU A 212 -7.03 11.37 2.11
N SER A 213 -8.24 11.22 1.60
CA SER A 213 -8.84 12.18 0.66
C SER A 213 -9.10 13.55 1.31
N HIS A 214 -9.10 14.62 0.49
CA HIS A 214 -9.20 16.00 0.96
C HIS A 214 -10.34 16.75 0.28
N TYR A 215 -11.14 17.47 1.09
CA TYR A 215 -12.13 18.46 0.66
C TYR A 215 -13.26 17.93 -0.23
N HIS A 216 -13.56 16.65 -0.12
CA HIS A 216 -14.75 16.02 -0.73
C HIS A 216 -15.93 16.08 0.21
N ARG A 217 -17.14 15.92 -0.36
CA ARG A 217 -18.34 15.66 0.42
C ARG A 217 -18.18 14.35 1.21
N TYR A 218 -18.81 14.27 2.36
CA TYR A 218 -18.64 13.15 3.30
C TYR A 218 -18.73 11.76 2.64
N GLU A 219 -19.81 11.53 1.89
CA GLU A 219 -20.05 10.23 1.26
C GLU A 219 -19.02 9.90 0.16
N ASP A 220 -18.56 10.93 -0.56
CA ASP A 220 -17.54 10.80 -1.58
C ASP A 220 -16.18 10.50 -0.96
N ALA A 221 -15.81 11.22 0.10
CA ALA A 221 -14.60 10.96 0.88
C ALA A 221 -14.57 9.51 1.42
N VAL A 222 -15.66 9.07 2.07
CA VAL A 222 -15.76 7.69 2.57
C VAL A 222 -15.56 6.66 1.45
N ARG A 223 -16.09 6.92 0.25
CA ARG A 223 -15.93 6.03 -0.89
C ARG A 223 -14.49 6.00 -1.42
N LEU A 224 -13.85 7.16 -1.54
CA LEU A 224 -12.45 7.30 -1.96
C LEU A 224 -11.50 6.62 -0.96
N ASP A 225 -11.67 6.91 0.31
CA ASP A 225 -10.83 6.39 1.39
C ASP A 225 -10.92 4.87 1.51
N ARG A 226 -12.11 4.29 1.34
CA ARG A 226 -12.30 2.84 1.35
C ARG A 226 -11.46 2.11 0.29
N ARG A 227 -11.25 2.71 -0.89
CA ARG A 227 -10.41 2.14 -1.95
C ARG A 227 -8.98 1.98 -1.48
N VAL A 228 -8.44 3.05 -0.88
CA VAL A 228 -7.08 3.07 -0.34
C VAL A 228 -6.94 2.07 0.81
N LEU A 229 -7.87 2.08 1.77
CA LEU A 229 -7.85 1.15 2.92
C LEU A 229 -7.94 -0.30 2.47
N LYS A 230 -8.82 -0.60 1.50
CA LYS A 230 -8.95 -1.95 0.95
C LYS A 230 -7.66 -2.42 0.28
N ALA A 231 -7.02 -1.56 -0.54
CA ALA A 231 -5.75 -1.91 -1.16
C ALA A 231 -4.63 -2.13 -0.14
N ILE A 232 -4.63 -1.37 0.98
CA ILE A 232 -3.73 -1.62 2.11
C ILE A 232 -3.99 -3.01 2.72
N GLU A 233 -5.24 -3.37 3.01
CA GLU A 233 -5.61 -4.69 3.57
C GLU A 233 -5.30 -5.82 2.59
N GLU A 234 -5.51 -5.61 1.31
CA GLU A 234 -5.18 -6.53 0.22
C GLU A 234 -3.68 -6.55 -0.13
N TRP A 235 -2.86 -5.70 0.50
CA TRP A 235 -1.41 -5.56 0.26
C TRP A 235 -1.06 -5.21 -1.20
N ASP A 236 -1.95 -4.50 -1.89
CA ASP A 236 -1.80 -4.12 -3.31
C ASP A 236 -1.15 -2.73 -3.44
N TYR A 237 0.05 -2.59 -2.91
CA TYR A 237 0.76 -1.32 -2.90
C TYR A 237 1.22 -0.86 -4.30
N TYR A 238 1.35 -1.78 -5.25
CA TYR A 238 1.71 -1.40 -6.62
C TYR A 238 0.56 -0.68 -7.32
N THR A 239 -0.66 -1.23 -7.25
CA THR A 239 -1.86 -0.54 -7.74
C THR A 239 -2.07 0.80 -7.03
N MET A 240 -1.85 0.85 -5.70
CA MET A 240 -1.95 2.09 -4.93
C MET A 240 -1.01 3.16 -5.50
N ALA A 241 0.28 2.85 -5.65
CA ALA A 241 1.27 3.80 -6.17
C ALA A 241 0.86 4.33 -7.54
N ARG A 242 0.46 3.44 -8.46
CA ARG A 242 -0.01 3.85 -9.80
C ARG A 242 -1.22 4.76 -9.76
N ASN A 243 -2.21 4.45 -8.92
CA ASN A 243 -3.43 5.25 -8.83
C ASN A 243 -3.17 6.60 -8.16
N PHE A 244 -2.22 6.70 -7.23
CA PHE A 244 -1.75 7.98 -6.68
C PHE A 244 -1.01 8.80 -7.74
N GLU A 245 -0.08 8.20 -8.49
CA GLU A 245 0.64 8.87 -9.58
C GLU A 245 -0.29 9.44 -10.67
N GLN A 246 -1.40 8.76 -10.92
CA GLN A 246 -2.41 9.16 -11.91
C GLN A 246 -3.51 10.06 -11.33
N ASN A 247 -3.43 10.43 -10.04
CA ASN A 247 -4.46 11.18 -9.32
C ASN A 247 -5.87 10.55 -9.39
N ILE A 248 -5.94 9.21 -9.46
CA ILE A 248 -7.19 8.44 -9.40
C ILE A 248 -7.60 8.20 -7.95
N TRP A 249 -6.61 7.94 -7.07
CA TRP A 249 -6.77 7.81 -5.63
C TRP A 249 -6.01 8.93 -4.92
N GLU A 250 -6.42 9.22 -3.69
CA GLU A 250 -5.90 10.34 -2.93
C GLU A 250 -5.40 9.90 -1.55
N ALA A 251 -4.19 10.32 -1.23
CA ALA A 251 -3.59 10.36 0.09
C ALA A 251 -2.37 11.28 0.02
N CYS A 252 -2.26 12.28 0.89
CA CYS A 252 -1.12 13.21 0.84
C CYS A 252 0.22 12.50 1.09
N GLY A 253 0.22 11.47 1.95
CA GLY A 253 1.35 10.58 2.21
C GLY A 253 1.22 9.21 1.53
N GLY A 254 0.66 9.14 0.31
CA GLY A 254 0.54 7.89 -0.45
C GLY A 254 1.88 7.18 -0.64
N GLY A 255 2.93 7.92 -0.99
CA GLY A 255 4.31 7.40 -1.08
C GLY A 255 4.86 6.86 0.24
N PRO A 256 4.80 7.60 1.36
CA PRO A 256 5.10 7.09 2.71
C PRO A 256 4.40 5.76 3.04
N ILE A 257 3.09 5.63 2.75
CA ILE A 257 2.34 4.38 2.95
C ILE A 257 2.95 3.24 2.12
N VAL A 258 3.14 3.45 0.82
CA VAL A 258 3.70 2.45 -0.10
C VAL A 258 5.10 2.04 0.32
N ALA A 259 5.98 2.98 0.66
CA ALA A 259 7.34 2.70 1.13
C ALA A 259 7.34 1.88 2.44
N ALA A 260 6.45 2.23 3.38
CA ALA A 260 6.30 1.48 4.64
C ALA A 260 5.76 0.06 4.40
N MET A 261 4.80 -0.13 3.48
CA MET A 261 4.28 -1.45 3.09
C MET A 261 5.38 -2.34 2.50
N ILE A 262 6.18 -1.79 1.57
CA ILE A 262 7.30 -2.51 0.95
C ILE A 262 8.35 -2.90 2.01
N ALA A 263 8.70 -1.99 2.90
CA ALA A 263 9.65 -2.26 3.98
C ALA A 263 9.10 -3.33 4.94
N ALA A 264 7.86 -3.18 5.39
CA ALA A 264 7.21 -4.10 6.32
C ALA A 264 7.08 -5.51 5.72
N GLU A 265 6.71 -5.64 4.44
CA GLU A 265 6.66 -6.92 3.71
C GLU A 265 8.02 -7.63 3.72
N ARG A 266 9.09 -6.90 3.39
CA ARG A 266 10.46 -7.42 3.36
C ARG A 266 10.99 -7.78 4.76
N LEU A 267 10.43 -7.16 5.81
CA LEU A 267 10.70 -7.49 7.22
C LEU A 267 9.82 -8.62 7.77
N GLY A 268 8.95 -9.20 6.93
CA GLY A 268 8.13 -10.36 7.25
C GLY A 268 6.71 -10.05 7.71
N ALA A 269 6.25 -8.79 7.65
CA ALA A 269 4.85 -8.48 7.86
C ALA A 269 4.01 -9.05 6.70
N ARG A 270 2.80 -9.55 7.03
CA ARG A 270 1.89 -10.20 6.08
C ARG A 270 0.44 -9.79 6.26
N GLN A 271 0.14 -9.04 7.31
CA GLN A 271 -1.22 -8.59 7.63
C GLN A 271 -1.23 -7.09 7.86
N ALA A 272 -2.18 -6.42 7.20
CA ALA A 272 -2.56 -5.07 7.49
C ALA A 272 -3.87 -5.09 8.31
N ARG A 273 -3.95 -4.26 9.33
CA ARG A 273 -5.12 -4.12 10.20
C ARG A 273 -5.53 -2.66 10.23
N VAL A 274 -6.66 -2.33 9.64
CA VAL A 274 -7.29 -1.02 9.83
C VAL A 274 -7.85 -0.96 11.25
N LEU A 275 -7.29 -0.09 12.07
CA LEU A 275 -7.61 0.05 13.49
C LEU A 275 -8.75 1.04 13.70
N LYS A 276 -8.74 2.11 12.94
CA LYS A 276 -9.76 3.17 12.98
C LYS A 276 -9.76 3.93 11.66
N TYR A 277 -10.94 4.28 11.21
CA TYR A 277 -11.20 5.28 10.17
C TYR A 277 -12.19 6.30 10.72
N ALA A 278 -11.99 7.56 10.38
CA ALA A 278 -12.93 8.67 10.56
C ALA A 278 -12.58 9.79 9.56
N ASN A 279 -13.38 10.81 9.46
CA ASN A 279 -13.06 12.03 8.74
C ASN A 279 -13.37 13.28 9.58
N SER A 280 -12.97 14.45 9.11
CA SER A 280 -13.17 15.70 9.85
C SER A 280 -14.65 16.01 10.13
N GLY A 281 -15.56 15.55 9.28
CA GLY A 281 -17.01 15.71 9.47
C GLY A 281 -17.56 14.90 10.66
N ASP A 282 -16.90 13.81 11.06
CA ASP A 282 -17.25 13.06 12.26
C ASP A 282 -16.94 13.83 13.55
N VAL A 283 -16.02 14.80 13.47
CA VAL A 283 -15.61 15.65 14.60
C VAL A 283 -16.38 16.97 14.62
N THR A 284 -16.51 17.62 13.47
CA THR A 284 -17.08 18.97 13.36
C THR A 284 -18.58 19.00 13.11
N GLY A 285 -19.15 17.89 12.57
CA GLY A 285 -20.51 17.84 12.05
C GLY A 285 -20.66 18.44 10.64
N ASP A 286 -19.66 19.16 10.11
CA ASP A 286 -19.69 19.68 8.74
C ASP A 286 -19.30 18.56 7.76
N ARG A 287 -20.24 18.25 6.86
CA ARG A 287 -20.12 17.18 5.86
C ARG A 287 -19.89 17.69 4.43
N SER A 288 -19.74 19.00 4.27
CA SER A 288 -19.62 19.62 2.94
C SER A 288 -18.25 19.37 2.30
N GLN A 289 -17.19 19.48 3.10
CA GLN A 289 -15.81 19.28 2.69
C GLN A 289 -15.02 18.64 3.83
N VAL A 290 -14.71 17.35 3.73
CA VAL A 290 -14.05 16.60 4.79
C VAL A 290 -12.65 16.12 4.36
N VAL A 291 -11.83 15.81 5.36
CA VAL A 291 -10.52 15.15 5.19
C VAL A 291 -10.59 13.80 5.87
N GLY A 292 -10.17 12.74 5.17
CA GLY A 292 -10.16 11.38 5.68
C GLY A 292 -8.93 11.05 6.52
N TYR A 293 -9.11 10.25 7.59
CA TYR A 293 -8.06 9.84 8.52
C TYR A 293 -8.11 8.34 8.78
N ALA A 294 -6.95 7.68 8.75
CA ALA A 294 -6.88 6.26 9.11
C ALA A 294 -5.69 5.95 10.01
N ALA A 295 -5.91 4.99 10.91
CA ALA A 295 -4.86 4.33 11.67
C ALA A 295 -4.78 2.87 11.21
N VAL A 296 -3.58 2.43 10.78
CA VAL A 296 -3.36 1.06 10.30
C VAL A 296 -2.11 0.49 10.96
N ALA A 297 -2.12 -0.82 11.25
CA ALA A 297 -0.94 -1.54 11.71
C ALA A 297 -0.55 -2.65 10.72
N PHE A 298 0.74 -2.77 10.43
CA PHE A 298 1.33 -3.86 9.68
C PHE A 298 2.02 -4.83 10.65
N VAL A 299 1.59 -6.08 10.66
CA VAL A 299 2.05 -7.09 11.61
C VAL A 299 2.53 -8.36 10.91
N LYS A 300 3.42 -9.10 11.56
CA LYS A 300 3.79 -10.45 11.14
C LYS A 300 2.59 -11.39 11.35
N ALA A 301 2.42 -12.37 10.46
CA ALA A 301 1.45 -13.43 10.70
C ALA A 301 1.90 -14.29 11.89
N THR A 302 0.99 -14.65 12.77
CA THR A 302 1.27 -15.65 13.81
C THR A 302 1.53 -17.02 13.15
N LYS A 303 2.31 -17.90 13.80
CA LYS A 303 2.56 -19.27 13.29
C LYS A 303 1.27 -20.01 12.95
N ALA A 304 0.25 -19.92 13.79
CA ALA A 304 -1.06 -20.53 13.55
C ALA A 304 -1.76 -19.95 12.31
N ALA A 305 -1.59 -18.65 12.03
CA ALA A 305 -2.12 -18.02 10.82
C ALA A 305 -1.25 -18.30 9.59
N ALA A 306 0.03 -18.63 9.77
CA ALA A 306 0.93 -19.01 8.68
C ALA A 306 0.73 -20.48 8.26
N GLU A 307 0.38 -21.36 9.19
CA GLU A 307 0.14 -22.79 8.97
C GLU A 307 -1.32 -23.08 8.54
N GLY A 308 -2.28 -22.26 9.00
CA GLY A 308 -3.71 -22.38 8.63
C GLY A 308 -4.16 -21.43 7.52
N ASN A 309 -3.37 -20.42 7.26
CA ASN A 309 -3.57 -19.43 6.23
C ASN A 309 -2.18 -18.96 5.75
N GLY A 310 -1.50 -19.74 4.96
CA GLY A 310 -1.08 -19.11 3.73
C GLY A 310 -2.40 -18.50 3.22
N VAL A 311 -2.65 -17.21 3.49
CA VAL A 311 -3.81 -16.54 2.90
C VAL A 311 -3.57 -16.58 1.40
N ALA A 312 -3.91 -17.73 0.81
CA ALA A 312 -4.62 -17.69 -0.43
C ALA A 312 -5.75 -16.72 -0.09
N ALA A 313 -5.60 -15.45 -0.44
CA ALA A 313 -6.74 -14.56 -0.51
C ALA A 313 -7.79 -15.41 -1.18
N ALA A 314 -8.90 -15.69 -0.50
CA ALA A 314 -9.93 -16.57 -1.02
C ALA A 314 -10.10 -16.15 -2.46
N ASP A 315 -9.90 -17.11 -3.41
CA ASP A 315 -9.87 -16.75 -4.82
C ASP A 315 -11.09 -15.88 -5.07
N TYR A 316 -10.88 -14.70 -5.61
CA TYR A 316 -11.98 -13.75 -5.83
C TYR A 316 -13.09 -14.45 -6.59
N SER A 317 -14.30 -14.35 -6.13
CA SER A 317 -15.47 -14.97 -6.77
C SER A 317 -16.68 -14.03 -6.65
N LEU A 318 -17.55 -14.12 -7.61
CA LEU A 318 -18.84 -13.43 -7.64
C LEU A 318 -19.97 -14.45 -7.50
N GLY A 319 -21.05 -14.07 -6.84
CA GLY A 319 -22.28 -14.84 -6.79
C GLY A 319 -22.92 -14.97 -8.18
N VAL A 320 -23.79 -15.94 -8.34
CA VAL A 320 -24.45 -16.24 -9.64
C VAL A 320 -25.20 -15.02 -10.19
N GLU A 321 -25.91 -14.29 -9.33
CA GLU A 321 -26.68 -13.11 -9.73
C GLU A 321 -25.78 -11.94 -10.11
N GLU A 322 -24.66 -11.77 -9.45
CA GLU A 322 -23.64 -10.75 -9.79
C GLU A 322 -23.00 -11.04 -11.15
N GLN A 323 -22.72 -12.32 -11.44
CA GLN A 323 -22.22 -12.76 -12.75
C GLN A 323 -23.24 -12.50 -13.86
N LYS A 324 -24.51 -12.84 -13.64
CA LYS A 324 -25.59 -12.58 -14.60
C LYS A 324 -25.74 -11.09 -14.89
N GLU A 325 -25.70 -10.24 -13.87
CA GLU A 325 -25.80 -8.80 -14.02
C GLU A 325 -24.64 -8.22 -14.85
N LEU A 326 -23.40 -8.68 -14.61
CA LEU A 326 -22.25 -8.25 -15.42
C LEU A 326 -22.32 -8.74 -16.86
N LEU A 327 -22.76 -9.97 -17.12
CA LEU A 327 -22.94 -10.48 -18.49
C LEU A 327 -24.03 -9.69 -19.23
N TRP A 328 -25.15 -9.43 -18.56
CA TRP A 328 -26.20 -8.56 -19.11
C TRP A 328 -25.67 -7.15 -19.43
N LEU A 329 -24.90 -6.56 -18.51
CA LEU A 329 -24.30 -5.22 -18.68
C LEU A 329 -23.32 -5.22 -19.85
N ALA A 330 -22.46 -6.24 -19.98
CA ALA A 330 -21.53 -6.36 -21.09
C ALA A 330 -22.27 -6.42 -22.43
N ARG A 331 -23.33 -7.25 -22.53
CA ARG A 331 -24.18 -7.35 -23.73
C ARG A 331 -24.82 -6.01 -24.06
N LYS A 332 -25.46 -5.35 -23.09
CA LYS A 332 -26.08 -4.02 -23.29
C LYS A 332 -25.08 -2.97 -23.74
N SER A 333 -23.87 -3.01 -23.18
CA SER A 333 -22.80 -2.08 -23.55
C SER A 333 -22.34 -2.27 -24.98
N VAL A 334 -22.18 -3.52 -25.44
CA VAL A 334 -21.85 -3.83 -26.83
C VAL A 334 -22.98 -3.44 -27.77
N GLU A 335 -24.23 -3.81 -27.47
CA GLU A 335 -25.40 -3.46 -28.28
C GLU A 335 -25.52 -1.95 -28.48
N THR A 336 -25.44 -1.15 -27.37
CA THR A 336 -25.51 0.30 -27.41
C THR A 336 -24.35 0.91 -28.20
N ALA A 337 -23.12 0.42 -27.96
CA ALA A 337 -21.93 0.92 -28.64
C ALA A 337 -21.97 0.64 -30.16
N VAL A 338 -22.45 -0.53 -30.58
CA VAL A 338 -22.53 -0.92 -32.00
C VAL A 338 -23.67 -0.20 -32.70
N ARG A 339 -24.88 -0.14 -32.11
CA ARG A 339 -26.07 0.43 -32.71
C ARG A 339 -26.11 1.96 -32.64
N GLU A 340 -25.72 2.53 -31.48
CA GLU A 340 -25.95 3.95 -31.17
C GLU A 340 -24.64 4.77 -31.09
N ARG A 341 -23.48 4.13 -31.21
CA ARG A 341 -22.14 4.76 -31.16
C ARG A 341 -21.88 5.56 -29.87
N ARG A 342 -22.49 5.16 -28.77
CA ARG A 342 -22.29 5.73 -27.43
C ARG A 342 -22.09 4.64 -26.38
N LEU A 343 -21.61 5.00 -25.21
CA LEU A 343 -21.56 4.10 -24.06
C LEU A 343 -22.97 3.91 -23.48
N TYR A 344 -23.22 2.72 -22.95
CA TYR A 344 -24.43 2.45 -22.18
C TYR A 344 -24.39 3.24 -20.87
N GLU A 345 -25.46 3.97 -20.57
CA GLU A 345 -25.68 4.68 -19.32
C GLU A 345 -26.88 4.07 -18.61
N GLY A 346 -26.64 3.34 -17.54
CA GLY A 346 -27.64 2.73 -16.70
C GLY A 346 -27.37 3.00 -15.22
N PRO A 347 -28.35 2.69 -14.35
CA PRO A 347 -28.18 2.85 -12.92
C PRO A 347 -27.04 1.98 -12.40
N ALA A 348 -26.43 2.41 -11.28
CA ALA A 348 -25.43 1.58 -10.59
C ALA A 348 -26.10 0.29 -10.07
N PRO A 349 -25.40 -0.87 -10.13
CA PRO A 349 -25.91 -2.13 -9.62
C PRO A 349 -26.09 -2.07 -8.10
N ARG A 350 -27.01 -2.88 -7.58
CA ARG A 350 -27.28 -2.97 -6.14
C ARG A 350 -26.23 -3.77 -5.36
N TRP A 351 -25.42 -4.55 -6.05
CA TRP A 351 -24.47 -5.49 -5.46
C TRP A 351 -23.16 -4.80 -5.05
N PRO A 352 -22.79 -4.80 -3.76
CA PRO A 352 -21.59 -4.12 -3.29
C PRO A 352 -20.31 -4.55 -4.01
N ALA A 353 -20.17 -5.86 -4.33
CA ALA A 353 -19.00 -6.39 -5.02
C ALA A 353 -18.80 -5.78 -6.42
N LEU A 354 -19.88 -5.39 -7.11
CA LEU A 354 -19.81 -4.75 -8.41
C LEU A 354 -19.43 -3.26 -8.34
N LEU A 355 -19.53 -2.67 -7.15
CA LEU A 355 -19.12 -1.29 -6.88
C LEU A 355 -17.66 -1.17 -6.44
N GLU A 356 -16.99 -2.32 -6.21
CA GLU A 356 -15.57 -2.34 -5.90
C GLU A 356 -14.73 -2.07 -7.15
N ASP A 357 -13.64 -1.32 -6.99
CA ASP A 357 -12.70 -1.11 -8.08
C ASP A 357 -11.98 -2.44 -8.40
N ARG A 358 -12.07 -2.90 -9.66
CA ARG A 358 -11.42 -4.13 -10.13
C ARG A 358 -10.97 -3.99 -11.58
N GLY A 359 -9.82 -4.62 -11.87
CA GLY A 359 -9.43 -4.90 -13.24
C GLY A 359 -10.30 -6.00 -13.83
N ALA A 360 -10.66 -5.88 -15.10
CA ALA A 360 -11.43 -6.90 -15.79
C ALA A 360 -11.17 -6.89 -17.30
N PHE A 361 -11.37 -8.06 -17.93
CA PHE A 361 -11.38 -8.24 -19.37
C PHE A 361 -12.76 -8.71 -19.81
N VAL A 362 -13.20 -8.26 -20.98
CA VAL A 362 -14.35 -8.80 -21.68
C VAL A 362 -13.88 -9.41 -22.99
N THR A 363 -14.14 -10.70 -23.16
CA THR A 363 -13.86 -11.47 -24.37
C THR A 363 -15.17 -11.72 -25.11
N LEU A 364 -15.21 -11.31 -26.37
CA LEU A 364 -16.28 -11.62 -27.30
C LEU A 364 -15.85 -12.83 -28.15
N LYS A 365 -16.72 -13.84 -28.24
CA LYS A 365 -16.53 -14.99 -29.10
C LYS A 365 -17.69 -15.05 -30.11
N LYS A 366 -17.42 -15.61 -31.27
CA LYS A 366 -18.42 -15.90 -32.31
C LYS A 366 -18.20 -17.33 -32.78
N HIS A 367 -19.19 -18.17 -32.59
CA HIS A 367 -19.07 -19.63 -32.88
C HIS A 367 -17.87 -20.26 -32.17
N GLY A 368 -17.65 -19.90 -30.91
CA GLY A 368 -16.53 -20.37 -30.08
C GLY A 368 -15.16 -19.77 -30.42
N GLN A 369 -15.04 -18.97 -31.50
CA GLN A 369 -13.78 -18.34 -31.89
C GLN A 369 -13.67 -16.91 -31.33
N LEU A 370 -12.46 -16.47 -31.01
CA LEU A 370 -12.18 -15.11 -30.53
C LEU A 370 -12.64 -14.08 -31.57
N ARG A 371 -13.44 -13.09 -31.15
CA ARG A 371 -13.94 -12.00 -31.97
C ARG A 371 -13.50 -10.62 -31.49
N GLY A 372 -13.11 -10.49 -30.22
CA GLY A 372 -12.57 -9.30 -29.59
C GLY A 372 -12.29 -9.54 -28.12
N CYS A 373 -11.23 -8.89 -27.58
CA CYS A 373 -10.88 -8.98 -26.16
C CYS A 373 -10.13 -7.75 -25.74
N ILE A 374 -10.70 -6.97 -24.83
CA ILE A 374 -10.06 -5.78 -24.23
C ILE A 374 -10.31 -5.80 -22.72
N GLY A 375 -9.37 -5.26 -21.96
CA GLY A 375 -9.50 -5.12 -20.51
C GLY A 375 -8.57 -4.09 -19.91
N TYR A 376 -8.82 -3.82 -18.63
CA TYR A 376 -7.94 -3.06 -17.76
C TYR A 376 -7.39 -3.97 -16.67
N ILE A 377 -6.09 -3.90 -16.46
CA ILE A 377 -5.41 -4.70 -15.44
C ILE A 377 -5.59 -4.08 -14.06
N PHE A 378 -5.44 -2.77 -14.01
CA PHE A 378 -5.48 -2.01 -12.76
C PHE A 378 -6.89 -1.56 -12.43
N PRO A 379 -7.31 -1.68 -11.15
CA PRO A 379 -8.60 -1.21 -10.68
C PRO A 379 -8.61 0.32 -10.59
N MET A 380 -9.13 0.97 -11.61
CA MET A 380 -9.22 2.43 -11.69
C MET A 380 -10.64 2.95 -11.42
N LYS A 381 -11.64 2.10 -11.51
CA LYS A 381 -13.05 2.41 -11.36
C LYS A 381 -13.84 1.17 -10.94
N PRO A 382 -15.09 1.33 -10.45
CA PRO A 382 -15.98 0.22 -10.11
C PRO A 382 -16.05 -0.85 -11.20
N LEU A 383 -16.09 -2.12 -10.79
CA LEU A 383 -16.09 -3.28 -11.69
C LEU A 383 -17.16 -3.17 -12.79
N TYR A 384 -18.39 -2.77 -12.43
CA TYR A 384 -19.46 -2.64 -13.43
C TYR A 384 -19.13 -1.59 -14.51
N LEU A 385 -18.49 -0.47 -14.14
CA LEU A 385 -18.03 0.54 -15.11
C LEU A 385 -16.85 0.04 -15.94
N THR A 386 -15.95 -0.72 -15.33
CA THR A 386 -14.85 -1.38 -16.06
C THR A 386 -15.43 -2.33 -17.12
N VAL A 387 -16.34 -3.23 -16.73
CA VAL A 387 -16.98 -4.19 -17.67
C VAL A 387 -17.73 -3.46 -18.77
N ARG A 388 -18.52 -2.42 -18.44
CA ARG A 388 -19.23 -1.59 -19.41
C ARG A 388 -18.30 -1.04 -20.50
N ASP A 389 -17.20 -0.42 -20.07
CA ASP A 389 -16.30 0.28 -20.97
C ASP A 389 -15.49 -0.70 -21.82
N VAL A 390 -14.92 -1.74 -21.21
CA VAL A 390 -14.08 -2.70 -21.94
C VAL A 390 -14.90 -3.60 -22.86
N ALA A 391 -16.19 -3.87 -22.56
CA ALA A 391 -17.10 -4.57 -23.46
C ALA A 391 -17.34 -3.78 -24.76
N ALA A 392 -17.64 -2.50 -24.64
CA ALA A 392 -17.78 -1.60 -25.80
C ALA A 392 -16.47 -1.51 -26.60
N MET A 393 -15.33 -1.42 -25.92
CA MET A 393 -14.01 -1.38 -26.56
C MET A 393 -13.67 -2.70 -27.26
N ALA A 394 -13.97 -3.86 -26.67
CA ALA A 394 -13.74 -5.18 -27.28
C ALA A 394 -14.51 -5.33 -28.60
N ALA A 395 -15.70 -4.73 -28.69
CA ALA A 395 -16.49 -4.76 -29.93
C ALA A 395 -15.99 -3.80 -31.01
N LEU A 396 -15.46 -2.61 -30.62
CA LEU A 396 -15.22 -1.53 -31.58
C LEU A 396 -13.75 -1.11 -31.73
N ARG A 397 -12.87 -1.46 -30.79
CA ARG A 397 -11.50 -0.94 -30.70
C ARG A 397 -10.41 -2.00 -30.58
N ASP A 398 -10.74 -3.27 -30.65
CA ASP A 398 -9.73 -4.33 -30.74
C ASP A 398 -9.14 -4.34 -32.15
N THR A 399 -7.90 -3.84 -32.28
CA THR A 399 -7.22 -3.66 -33.57
C THR A 399 -6.93 -4.96 -34.33
N ARG A 400 -7.09 -6.11 -33.69
CA ARG A 400 -6.90 -7.43 -34.31
C ARG A 400 -8.09 -7.80 -35.23
N PHE A 401 -9.24 -7.13 -35.05
CA PHE A 401 -10.49 -7.44 -35.72
C PHE A 401 -11.16 -6.17 -36.27
N PRO A 402 -11.93 -6.24 -37.35
CA PRO A 402 -12.79 -5.14 -37.76
C PRO A 402 -13.87 -4.90 -36.68
N PRO A 403 -14.40 -3.66 -36.55
CA PRO A 403 -15.50 -3.38 -35.61
C PRO A 403 -16.67 -4.34 -35.78
N VAL A 404 -17.26 -4.78 -34.67
CA VAL A 404 -18.46 -5.63 -34.66
C VAL A 404 -19.61 -4.91 -35.38
N THR A 405 -20.33 -5.63 -36.21
CA THR A 405 -21.50 -5.13 -36.95
C THR A 405 -22.80 -5.49 -36.23
N THR A 406 -23.90 -4.79 -36.56
CA THR A 406 -25.22 -5.07 -36.00
C THR A 406 -25.70 -6.49 -36.28
N ALA A 407 -25.35 -7.06 -37.44
CA ALA A 407 -25.72 -8.43 -37.83
C ALA A 407 -25.01 -9.53 -37.01
N GLU A 408 -23.93 -9.18 -36.31
CA GLU A 408 -23.19 -10.13 -35.49
C GLU A 408 -23.68 -10.18 -34.04
N LEU A 409 -24.44 -9.17 -33.56
CA LEU A 409 -24.79 -9.01 -32.14
C LEU A 409 -25.43 -10.27 -31.52
N ASP A 410 -26.35 -10.92 -32.21
CA ASP A 410 -27.07 -12.12 -31.73
C ASP A 410 -26.21 -13.39 -31.79
N GLN A 411 -25.02 -13.33 -32.42
CA GLN A 411 -24.08 -14.45 -32.55
C GLN A 411 -22.93 -14.36 -31.55
N LEU A 412 -22.89 -13.27 -30.75
CA LEU A 412 -21.80 -13.06 -29.80
C LEU A 412 -22.07 -13.79 -28.49
N GLU A 413 -21.03 -14.47 -28.04
CA GLU A 413 -20.89 -15.08 -26.72
C GLU A 413 -19.97 -14.20 -25.87
N TYR A 414 -20.33 -14.01 -24.60
CA TYR A 414 -19.59 -13.14 -23.69
C TYR A 414 -18.90 -13.93 -22.60
N GLU A 415 -17.62 -13.62 -22.38
CA GLU A 415 -16.84 -14.14 -21.26
C GLU A 415 -16.19 -12.96 -20.53
N ILE A 416 -16.27 -12.95 -19.20
CA ILE A 416 -15.70 -11.91 -18.34
C ILE A 416 -14.64 -12.54 -17.44
N SER A 417 -13.46 -11.90 -17.39
CA SER A 417 -12.38 -12.24 -16.47
C SER A 417 -12.19 -11.10 -15.49
N VAL A 418 -12.49 -11.29 -14.21
CA VAL A 418 -12.27 -10.32 -13.14
C VAL A 418 -10.97 -10.63 -12.43
N LEU A 419 -10.08 -9.65 -12.30
CA LEU A 419 -8.74 -9.85 -11.75
C LEU A 419 -8.73 -9.64 -10.23
N SER A 420 -7.92 -10.47 -9.55
CA SER A 420 -7.58 -10.25 -8.15
C SER A 420 -6.58 -9.11 -8.00
N PRO A 421 -6.40 -8.56 -6.78
CA PRO A 421 -5.30 -7.64 -6.48
C PRO A 421 -3.93 -8.23 -6.83
N LEU A 422 -3.00 -7.34 -7.15
CA LEU A 422 -1.61 -7.71 -7.41
C LEU A 422 -0.89 -8.05 -6.10
N ARG A 423 -0.19 -9.18 -6.09
CA ARG A 423 0.64 -9.64 -4.97
C ARG A 423 2.07 -9.83 -5.43
N ARG A 424 3.02 -9.21 -4.72
CA ARG A 424 4.43 -9.40 -5.04
C ARG A 424 4.82 -10.86 -4.84
N VAL A 425 5.57 -11.39 -5.81
CA VAL A 425 6.17 -12.72 -5.76
C VAL A 425 7.51 -12.62 -5.01
N LEU A 426 7.62 -13.34 -3.89
CA LEU A 426 8.84 -13.39 -3.08
C LEU A 426 9.74 -14.57 -3.45
N SER A 427 9.14 -15.65 -3.95
CA SER A 427 9.82 -16.82 -4.52
C SER A 427 9.12 -17.25 -5.81
N PRO A 428 9.85 -17.63 -6.85
CA PRO A 428 9.26 -18.20 -8.07
C PRO A 428 8.31 -19.37 -7.78
N ASP A 429 8.51 -20.11 -6.68
CA ASP A 429 7.69 -21.26 -6.29
C ASP A 429 6.25 -20.89 -5.94
N GLU A 430 5.96 -19.63 -5.65
CA GLU A 430 4.61 -19.13 -5.44
C GLU A 430 3.78 -19.06 -6.73
N ILE A 431 4.43 -19.14 -7.91
CA ILE A 431 3.77 -19.04 -9.20
C ILE A 431 3.22 -20.41 -9.60
N ILE A 432 1.90 -20.49 -9.78
CA ILE A 432 1.20 -21.69 -10.26
C ILE A 432 0.74 -21.41 -11.69
N VAL A 433 1.31 -22.14 -12.65
CA VAL A 433 0.94 -22.03 -14.08
C VAL A 433 -0.52 -22.42 -14.26
N GLY A 434 -1.25 -21.65 -15.07
CA GLY A 434 -2.69 -21.81 -15.30
C GLY A 434 -3.59 -21.16 -14.24
N LYS A 435 -3.05 -20.83 -13.06
CA LYS A 435 -3.77 -20.12 -12.01
C LYS A 435 -3.38 -18.64 -11.95
N HIS A 436 -2.08 -18.35 -12.01
CA HIS A 436 -1.56 -17.01 -11.87
C HIS A 436 -1.24 -16.37 -13.21
N GLY A 437 -1.65 -15.12 -13.39
CA GLY A 437 -1.05 -14.18 -14.31
C GLY A 437 0.13 -13.46 -13.66
N LEU A 438 1.02 -12.88 -14.45
CA LEU A 438 2.20 -12.19 -13.98
C LEU A 438 2.27 -10.77 -14.52
N VAL A 439 2.75 -9.86 -13.67
CA VAL A 439 3.26 -8.54 -14.07
C VAL A 439 4.73 -8.50 -13.71
N VAL A 440 5.58 -8.12 -14.65
CA VAL A 440 7.01 -7.87 -14.43
C VAL A 440 7.27 -6.38 -14.61
N LYS A 441 8.00 -5.78 -13.67
CA LYS A 441 8.27 -4.34 -13.63
C LYS A 441 9.73 -4.08 -13.28
N ARG A 442 10.41 -3.23 -14.07
CA ARG A 442 11.75 -2.69 -13.78
C ARG A 442 11.92 -1.32 -14.41
N GLY A 443 12.07 -0.28 -13.58
CA GLY A 443 12.07 1.11 -14.06
C GLY A 443 10.78 1.43 -14.83
N ASP A 444 10.88 1.97 -16.04
CA ASP A 444 9.72 2.28 -16.88
C ASP A 444 9.22 1.08 -17.70
N GLN A 445 9.94 -0.06 -17.66
CA GLN A 445 9.58 -1.26 -18.42
C GLN A 445 8.59 -2.09 -17.62
N GLU A 446 7.46 -2.44 -18.24
CA GLU A 446 6.39 -3.25 -17.65
C GLU A 446 5.80 -4.20 -18.67
N GLY A 447 5.58 -5.44 -18.29
CA GLY A 447 4.95 -6.45 -19.12
C GLY A 447 4.00 -7.34 -18.32
N LEU A 448 2.94 -7.79 -18.98
CA LEU A 448 1.93 -8.63 -18.35
C LEU A 448 1.54 -9.80 -19.26
N LEU A 449 1.33 -10.96 -18.63
CA LEU A 449 0.70 -12.13 -19.24
C LEU A 449 -0.41 -12.66 -18.33
N LEU A 450 -1.56 -12.98 -18.95
CA LEU A 450 -2.72 -13.58 -18.27
C LEU A 450 -2.47 -15.06 -17.94
N PRO A 451 -3.19 -15.64 -16.96
CA PRO A 451 -2.98 -17.03 -16.52
C PRO A 451 -3.10 -18.07 -17.63
N GLN A 452 -4.05 -17.87 -18.54
CA GLN A 452 -4.34 -18.82 -19.63
C GLN A 452 -3.23 -18.90 -20.69
N VAL A 453 -2.44 -17.82 -20.87
CA VAL A 453 -1.40 -17.78 -21.90
C VAL A 453 -0.36 -18.88 -21.69
N ALA A 454 0.08 -19.09 -20.46
CA ALA A 454 1.09 -20.11 -20.17
C ALA A 454 0.57 -21.54 -20.42
N THR A 455 -0.72 -21.78 -20.16
CA THR A 455 -1.36 -23.08 -20.44
C THR A 455 -1.58 -23.30 -21.93
N GLU A 456 -2.05 -22.31 -22.67
CA GLU A 456 -2.25 -22.36 -24.11
C GLU A 456 -0.94 -22.61 -24.89
N GLN A 457 0.16 -22.05 -24.37
CA GLN A 457 1.50 -22.18 -24.96
C GLN A 457 2.29 -23.38 -24.40
N HIS A 458 1.73 -24.15 -23.47
CA HIS A 458 2.37 -25.28 -22.78
C HIS A 458 3.71 -24.89 -22.11
N TRP A 459 3.76 -23.68 -21.53
CA TRP A 459 4.94 -23.21 -20.82
C TRP A 459 4.99 -23.74 -19.38
N ASP A 460 6.18 -24.07 -18.94
CA ASP A 460 6.47 -24.24 -17.52
C ASP A 460 6.63 -22.87 -16.82
N ARG A 461 6.77 -22.91 -15.50
CA ARG A 461 6.94 -21.69 -14.66
C ARG A 461 8.11 -20.83 -15.11
N ARG A 462 9.24 -21.45 -15.44
CA ARG A 462 10.45 -20.73 -15.85
C ARG A 462 10.22 -20.02 -17.18
N ARG A 463 9.69 -20.72 -18.17
CA ARG A 463 9.38 -20.13 -19.48
C ARG A 463 8.35 -19.02 -19.36
N PHE A 464 7.35 -19.17 -18.49
CA PHE A 464 6.35 -18.14 -18.24
C PHE A 464 6.97 -16.85 -17.68
N LEU A 465 7.94 -16.94 -16.74
CA LEU A 465 8.71 -15.79 -16.24
C LEU A 465 9.55 -15.13 -17.35
N GLU A 466 10.27 -15.95 -18.13
CA GLU A 466 11.11 -15.49 -19.24
C GLU A 466 10.27 -14.73 -20.29
N GLU A 467 9.13 -15.27 -20.69
CA GLU A 467 8.22 -14.65 -21.67
C GLU A 467 7.56 -13.37 -21.11
N THR A 468 7.26 -13.34 -19.80
CA THR A 468 6.75 -12.11 -19.18
C THR A 468 7.82 -11.01 -19.15
N CYS A 469 9.09 -11.36 -18.92
CA CYS A 469 10.21 -10.41 -19.04
C CYS A 469 10.36 -9.88 -20.47
N LEU A 470 10.31 -10.77 -21.47
CA LEU A 470 10.36 -10.36 -22.88
C LEU A 470 9.17 -9.44 -23.24
N LYS A 471 7.98 -9.73 -22.71
CA LYS A 471 6.80 -8.88 -22.88
C LYS A 471 6.98 -7.49 -22.29
N ALA A 472 7.79 -7.36 -21.22
CA ALA A 472 8.18 -6.09 -20.62
C ALA A 472 9.29 -5.36 -21.40
N GLY A 473 9.86 -5.97 -22.45
CA GLY A 473 11.04 -5.45 -23.13
C GLY A 473 12.35 -5.65 -22.36
N LEU A 474 12.35 -6.61 -21.42
CA LEU A 474 13.49 -6.97 -20.58
C LEU A 474 14.19 -8.25 -21.10
N PRO A 475 15.46 -8.48 -20.74
CA PRO A 475 16.12 -9.77 -20.94
C PRO A 475 15.31 -10.91 -20.30
N PRO A 476 15.32 -12.13 -20.87
CA PRO A 476 14.50 -13.24 -20.37
C PRO A 476 14.85 -13.67 -18.95
N ASP A 477 16.08 -13.43 -18.49
CA ASP A 477 16.56 -13.75 -17.15
C ASP A 477 16.40 -12.59 -16.15
N ALA A 478 15.83 -11.45 -16.56
CA ALA A 478 15.64 -10.26 -15.72
C ALA A 478 14.82 -10.52 -14.44
N TRP A 479 13.99 -11.56 -14.41
CA TRP A 479 13.24 -11.96 -13.23
C TRP A 479 14.11 -12.38 -12.04
N ARG A 480 15.40 -12.65 -12.26
CA ARG A 480 16.39 -12.98 -11.22
C ARG A 480 17.05 -11.75 -10.60
N ASP A 481 16.93 -10.61 -11.28
CA ASP A 481 17.52 -9.34 -10.83
C ASP A 481 16.72 -8.81 -9.63
N PRO A 482 17.35 -8.50 -8.48
CA PRO A 482 16.69 -7.88 -7.32
C PRO A 482 15.99 -6.55 -7.64
N GLU A 483 16.38 -5.87 -8.73
CA GLU A 483 15.75 -4.63 -9.21
C GLU A 483 14.47 -4.90 -10.02
N THR A 484 14.15 -6.14 -10.33
CA THR A 484 12.92 -6.52 -11.01
C THR A 484 11.86 -6.96 -9.99
N ASP A 485 10.74 -6.26 -9.99
CA ASP A 485 9.58 -6.70 -9.22
C ASP A 485 8.67 -7.59 -10.08
N ILE A 486 8.21 -8.67 -9.48
CA ILE A 486 7.28 -9.61 -10.08
C ILE A 486 6.03 -9.62 -9.21
N PHE A 487 4.88 -9.42 -9.85
CA PHE A 487 3.58 -9.53 -9.19
C PHE A 487 2.77 -10.65 -9.85
N ARG A 488 1.99 -11.35 -9.03
CA ARG A 488 1.03 -12.36 -9.48
C ARG A 488 -0.39 -11.91 -9.18
N PHE A 489 -1.32 -12.36 -9.98
CA PHE A 489 -2.76 -12.20 -9.78
C PHE A 489 -3.50 -13.43 -10.28
N THR A 490 -4.76 -13.58 -9.88
CA THR A 490 -5.66 -14.60 -10.41
C THR A 490 -6.75 -13.94 -11.25
N ALA A 491 -7.41 -14.72 -12.11
CA ALA A 491 -8.57 -14.27 -12.87
C ALA A 491 -9.77 -15.19 -12.56
N PHE A 492 -10.87 -14.58 -12.11
CA PHE A 492 -12.15 -15.26 -11.98
C PHE A 492 -12.89 -15.14 -13.32
N VAL A 493 -13.02 -16.27 -14.03
CA VAL A 493 -13.55 -16.32 -15.38
C VAL A 493 -14.93 -16.94 -15.39
N PHE A 494 -15.91 -16.27 -15.99
CA PHE A 494 -17.26 -16.77 -16.20
C PHE A 494 -17.83 -16.29 -17.54
N GLY A 495 -18.81 -17.01 -18.09
CA GLY A 495 -19.40 -16.69 -19.39
C GLY A 495 -20.76 -17.37 -19.57
N GLU A 496 -21.44 -17.03 -20.67
CA GLU A 496 -22.82 -17.46 -20.94
C GLU A 496 -22.96 -18.99 -21.14
N HIS A 497 -21.90 -19.69 -21.60
CA HIS A 497 -21.94 -21.13 -21.88
C HIS A 497 -21.20 -22.02 -20.87
N LYS A 498 -20.49 -21.45 -19.92
CA LYS A 498 -19.99 -22.20 -18.77
C LYS A 498 -21.10 -22.29 -17.73
N ALA A 499 -21.75 -23.47 -17.62
CA ALA A 499 -22.56 -23.76 -16.46
C ALA A 499 -21.77 -23.31 -15.22
N VAL A 500 -22.35 -22.41 -14.42
CA VAL A 500 -21.76 -21.93 -13.18
C VAL A 500 -21.28 -23.15 -12.40
N SER A 501 -19.97 -23.40 -12.35
CA SER A 501 -19.43 -24.46 -11.52
C SER A 501 -19.73 -24.06 -10.08
N ALA A 502 -20.73 -24.72 -9.49
CA ALA A 502 -20.96 -24.61 -8.06
C ALA A 502 -19.63 -24.95 -7.38
N ALA A 503 -19.21 -24.11 -6.44
CA ALA A 503 -18.11 -24.44 -5.55
C ALA A 503 -18.30 -25.87 -5.04
N PRO A 504 -17.24 -26.70 -4.95
CA PRO A 504 -17.41 -28.07 -4.47
C PRO A 504 -18.10 -28.01 -3.10
N ARG A 505 -19.30 -28.59 -3.03
CA ARG A 505 -19.96 -28.80 -1.75
C ARG A 505 -18.99 -29.63 -0.93
N SER A 506 -18.52 -29.09 0.17
CA SER A 506 -17.84 -29.87 1.20
C SER A 506 -18.77 -31.03 1.54
N GLU A 507 -18.40 -32.25 1.14
CA GLU A 507 -19.07 -33.45 1.59
C GLU A 507 -19.03 -33.47 3.09
N ARG A 508 -20.20 -33.28 3.72
CA ARG A 508 -20.36 -33.60 5.13
C ARG A 508 -20.06 -35.10 5.25
N PRO A 509 -19.20 -35.52 6.18
CA PRO A 509 -18.98 -36.92 6.41
C PRO A 509 -20.32 -37.57 6.72
N ALA A 510 -20.63 -38.63 5.99
CA ALA A 510 -21.83 -39.45 6.16
C ALA A 510 -21.88 -39.91 7.63
N THR A 511 -22.90 -39.53 8.35
CA THR A 511 -23.24 -40.08 9.67
C THR A 511 -23.59 -41.54 9.47
N ARG A 512 -22.78 -42.46 10.01
CA ARG A 512 -23.09 -43.87 10.14
C ARG A 512 -24.44 -44.05 10.80
N PRO A 513 -25.33 -44.94 10.28
CA PRO A 513 -26.58 -45.28 10.98
C PRO A 513 -26.25 -46.00 12.29
N ALA A 514 -26.85 -45.55 13.37
CA ALA A 514 -26.80 -46.20 14.68
C ALA A 514 -27.41 -47.60 14.58
N SER A 515 -26.61 -48.63 14.88
CA SER A 515 -27.09 -50.01 15.04
C SER A 515 -28.01 -50.07 16.26
N SER A 516 -29.27 -50.46 16.02
CA SER A 516 -30.25 -50.83 17.02
C SER A 516 -29.73 -52.01 17.87
N ARG A 517 -29.42 -51.77 19.15
CA ARG A 517 -29.31 -52.82 20.17
C ARG A 517 -30.57 -52.81 21.00
N THR A 518 -31.34 -53.89 20.86
CA THR A 518 -32.41 -54.32 21.73
C THR A 518 -31.93 -54.51 23.17
N PRO A 519 -32.76 -54.17 24.19
CA PRO A 519 -32.39 -54.43 25.57
C PRO A 519 -32.78 -55.88 25.95
N SER A 520 -31.79 -56.66 26.41
CA SER A 520 -32.08 -57.92 27.12
C SER A 520 -32.18 -57.63 28.61
N ASN A 521 -33.35 -57.93 29.15
CA ASN A 521 -33.66 -58.08 30.59
C ASN A 521 -32.91 -59.28 31.17
N LYS A 522 -32.29 -59.14 32.36
CA LYS A 522 -32.57 -59.89 33.59
C LYS A 522 -31.43 -59.78 34.62
N PRO A 523 -31.70 -60.15 35.87
CA PRO A 523 -31.33 -59.38 37.03
C PRO A 523 -30.23 -60.03 37.87
N PHE A 524 -29.52 -59.23 38.64
CA PHE A 524 -29.24 -59.42 40.08
C PHE A 524 -28.46 -58.19 40.55
#